data_419a77ed0ac844759f65021298a9c8bd
#
_entry.id   419a77ed0ac844759f65021298a9c8bd
#
_cell.length_a   1.000
_cell.length_b   1.000
_cell.length_c   1.000
_cell.angle_alpha   90.00
_cell.angle_beta   90.00
_cell.angle_gamma   90.00
#
_symmetry.space_group_name_H-M   'P 1'
#
loop_
_entity.id
_entity.type
_entity.pdbx_description
1 polymer ?
#
loop_
_entity_poly.entity_id
_entity_poly.type
_entity_poly.pdbx_seq_one_letter_code
_entity_poly.pdbx_strand_id
1 'polypeptide(L)'
;MTTTTDSGPAALCARSMDIMVTGGLEDFERVFHPEAVNREAGGEPPTTRQGGPAGFYATAQWLRAAFSGLHFEIHEAAEQDDLVVFHVTMSGRHTGEFVSYQPDTASVDAAMPPTGKAFAITQTHWFRTRDGLITEHWANRDDLGMARQAGWVPPSPAFLLRSALAKRRAQKRPA
;
A
#
# COMPACT_ATOMS: atom_id res chain seq x y z
N MET A 1 -19.91 10.98 18.96
CA MET A 1 -19.11 10.00 19.73
C MET A 1 -19.59 8.63 19.31
N THR A 2 -18.98 8.05 18.29
CA THR A 2 -19.30 6.69 17.82
C THR A 2 -18.31 5.76 18.49
N THR A 3 -18.76 5.00 19.45
CA THR A 3 -18.01 3.92 20.10
C THR A 3 -17.70 2.88 19.04
N THR A 4 -16.48 2.83 18.57
CA THR A 4 -15.97 1.72 17.76
C THR A 4 -16.00 0.48 18.65
N THR A 5 -16.96 -0.41 18.41
CA THR A 5 -16.99 -1.72 19.07
C THR A 5 -15.71 -2.44 18.66
N ASP A 6 -14.93 -2.93 19.63
CA ASP A 6 -13.61 -3.57 19.48
C ASP A 6 -13.68 -4.92 18.71
N SER A 7 -14.85 -5.23 18.16
CA SER A 7 -15.14 -6.45 17.40
C SER A 7 -16.20 -6.15 16.33
N GLY A 8 -15.82 -6.18 15.06
CA GLY A 8 -16.72 -5.96 13.93
C GLY A 8 -15.93 -5.78 12.63
N PRO A 9 -16.62 -5.68 11.47
CA PRO A 9 -15.97 -5.48 10.17
C PRO A 9 -15.04 -4.27 10.14
N ALA A 10 -15.46 -3.12 10.70
CA ALA A 10 -14.60 -1.94 10.75
C ALA A 10 -13.35 -2.15 11.61
N ALA A 11 -13.46 -2.82 12.78
CA ALA A 11 -12.30 -3.13 13.62
C ALA A 11 -11.31 -4.09 12.91
N LEU A 12 -11.83 -5.09 12.20
CA LEU A 12 -11.02 -6.00 11.37
C LEU A 12 -10.26 -5.22 10.29
N CYS A 13 -10.94 -4.33 9.56
CA CYS A 13 -10.34 -3.52 8.51
C CYS A 13 -9.32 -2.50 9.09
N ALA A 14 -9.58 -1.90 10.25
CA ALA A 14 -8.61 -1.03 10.93
C ALA A 14 -7.34 -1.83 11.31
N ARG A 15 -7.51 -3.03 11.85
CA ARG A 15 -6.37 -3.92 12.13
C ARG A 15 -5.56 -4.24 10.87
N SER A 16 -6.20 -4.36 9.69
CA SER A 16 -5.47 -4.57 8.44
C SER A 16 -4.53 -3.39 8.12
N MET A 17 -4.92 -2.16 8.43
CA MET A 17 -4.05 -0.98 8.25
C MET A 17 -2.86 -1.00 9.22
N ASP A 18 -3.07 -1.41 10.47
CA ASP A 18 -1.99 -1.51 11.46
C ASP A 18 -0.94 -2.54 11.07
N ILE A 19 -1.37 -3.74 10.65
CA ILE A 19 -0.46 -4.80 10.24
C ILE A 19 0.29 -4.48 8.95
N MET A 20 -0.20 -3.56 8.08
CA MET A 20 0.57 -3.03 6.96
C MET A 20 1.85 -2.33 7.44
N VAL A 21 1.87 -1.76 8.64
CA VAL A 21 3.02 -1.05 9.20
C VAL A 21 4.02 -2.02 9.84
N THR A 22 3.57 -2.98 10.66
CA THR A 22 4.46 -3.80 11.51
C THR A 22 4.17 -5.29 11.51
N GLY A 23 3.03 -5.76 10.95
CA GLY A 23 2.60 -7.16 11.02
C GLY A 23 3.55 -8.13 10.30
N GLY A 24 3.66 -9.34 10.81
CA GLY A 24 4.24 -10.50 10.15
C GLY A 24 3.21 -11.26 9.32
N LEU A 25 3.63 -12.25 8.53
CA LEU A 25 2.72 -13.03 7.67
C LEU A 25 1.55 -13.64 8.45
N GLU A 26 1.80 -14.18 9.64
CA GLU A 26 0.75 -14.75 10.50
C GLU A 26 -0.35 -13.75 10.88
N ASP A 27 -0.04 -12.45 10.99
CA ASP A 27 -1.04 -11.43 11.28
C ASP A 27 -1.96 -11.21 10.07
N PHE A 28 -1.40 -11.28 8.86
CA PHE A 28 -2.18 -11.23 7.61
C PHE A 28 -3.07 -12.46 7.46
N GLU A 29 -2.60 -13.66 7.83
CA GLU A 29 -3.39 -14.89 7.81
C GLU A 29 -4.60 -14.84 8.75
N ARG A 30 -4.53 -14.06 9.83
CA ARG A 30 -5.66 -13.86 10.78
C ARG A 30 -6.67 -12.82 10.31
N VAL A 31 -6.32 -12.00 9.32
CA VAL A 31 -7.11 -10.85 8.88
C VAL A 31 -7.70 -11.05 7.49
N PHE A 32 -6.94 -11.65 6.57
CA PHE A 32 -7.33 -11.82 5.18
C PHE A 32 -7.75 -13.25 4.85
N HIS A 33 -8.82 -13.37 4.07
CA HIS A 33 -9.24 -14.66 3.53
C HIS A 33 -8.13 -15.24 2.62
N PRO A 34 -7.94 -16.58 2.59
CA PRO A 34 -6.93 -17.21 1.72
C PRO A 34 -7.03 -16.83 0.24
N GLU A 35 -8.23 -16.51 -0.24
CA GLU A 35 -8.51 -16.07 -1.62
C GLU A 35 -8.76 -14.56 -1.70
N ALA A 36 -8.33 -13.76 -0.73
CA ALA A 36 -8.55 -12.32 -0.74
C ALA A 36 -7.89 -11.65 -1.96
N VAL A 37 -8.60 -10.68 -2.55
CA VAL A 37 -8.16 -9.98 -3.76
C VAL A 37 -7.75 -8.55 -3.41
N ASN A 38 -6.52 -8.18 -3.80
CA ASN A 38 -6.06 -6.79 -3.81
C ASN A 38 -6.17 -6.25 -5.25
N ARG A 39 -7.12 -5.35 -5.51
CA ARG A 39 -7.31 -4.74 -6.84
C ARG A 39 -6.18 -3.77 -7.22
N GLU A 40 -5.39 -3.33 -6.24
CA GLU A 40 -4.26 -2.42 -6.45
C GLU A 40 -2.97 -3.14 -6.89
N ALA A 41 -2.92 -4.47 -6.79
CA ALA A 41 -1.73 -5.28 -7.04
C ALA A 41 -1.15 -5.14 -8.47
N GLY A 42 -1.89 -4.57 -9.41
CA GLY A 42 -1.43 -4.38 -10.80
C GLY A 42 -0.18 -3.50 -10.90
N GLY A 43 -0.11 -2.42 -10.12
CA GLY A 43 1.03 -1.50 -10.09
C GLY A 43 2.15 -1.87 -9.12
N GLU A 44 1.98 -2.96 -8.38
CA GLU A 44 2.86 -3.44 -7.32
C GLU A 44 3.80 -4.55 -7.82
N PRO A 45 4.77 -5.02 -7.01
CA PRO A 45 5.62 -6.16 -7.36
C PRO A 45 4.83 -7.41 -7.78
N PRO A 46 5.34 -8.23 -8.69
CA PRO A 46 4.63 -9.44 -9.13
C PRO A 46 4.22 -10.39 -7.99
N THR A 47 4.99 -10.44 -6.91
CA THR A 47 4.70 -11.25 -5.72
C THR A 47 3.40 -10.86 -5.01
N THR A 48 2.91 -9.62 -5.16
CA THR A 48 1.65 -9.16 -4.55
C THR A 48 0.43 -9.73 -5.28
N ARG A 49 0.58 -10.14 -6.54
CA ARG A 49 -0.51 -10.60 -7.42
C ARG A 49 -1.01 -12.00 -7.13
N GLN A 50 -0.33 -12.74 -6.25
CA GLN A 50 -0.77 -14.07 -5.83
C GLN A 50 -2.06 -14.05 -5.01
N GLY A 51 -2.47 -12.86 -4.52
CA GLY A 51 -3.64 -12.72 -3.65
C GLY A 51 -3.44 -13.33 -2.26
N GLY A 52 -4.53 -13.36 -1.49
CA GLY A 52 -4.53 -13.87 -0.13
C GLY A 52 -3.58 -13.15 0.84
N PRO A 53 -3.41 -13.66 2.05
CA PRO A 53 -2.53 -13.07 3.07
C PRO A 53 -1.11 -12.81 2.58
N ALA A 54 -0.54 -13.75 1.82
CA ALA A 54 0.82 -13.65 1.32
C ALA A 54 0.99 -12.49 0.31
N GLY A 55 -0.02 -12.23 -0.54
CA GLY A 55 -0.03 -11.10 -1.46
C GLY A 55 -0.06 -9.77 -0.72
N PHE A 56 -0.96 -9.63 0.26
CA PHE A 56 -1.05 -8.42 1.08
C PHE A 56 0.22 -8.20 1.93
N TYR A 57 0.81 -9.26 2.47
CA TYR A 57 2.08 -9.17 3.16
C TYR A 57 3.22 -8.70 2.25
N ALA A 58 3.26 -9.17 1.00
CA ALA A 58 4.22 -8.69 0.00
C ALA A 58 4.03 -7.20 -0.31
N THR A 59 2.78 -6.70 -0.40
CA THR A 59 2.48 -5.26 -0.50
C THR A 59 3.06 -4.50 0.70
N ALA A 60 2.84 -5.00 1.93
CA ALA A 60 3.38 -4.37 3.13
C ALA A 60 4.91 -4.30 3.11
N GLN A 61 5.57 -5.38 2.73
CA GLN A 61 7.04 -5.41 2.61
C GLN A 61 7.56 -4.40 1.58
N TRP A 62 6.89 -4.29 0.43
CA TRP A 62 7.24 -3.32 -0.60
C TRP A 62 7.12 -1.88 -0.11
N LEU A 63 6.02 -1.52 0.56
CA LEU A 63 5.83 -0.19 1.15
C LEU A 63 6.87 0.12 2.23
N ARG A 64 7.12 -0.83 3.14
CA ARG A 64 8.10 -0.69 4.22
C ARG A 64 9.54 -0.57 3.70
N ALA A 65 9.86 -1.22 2.59
CA ALA A 65 11.18 -1.09 1.96
C ALA A 65 11.41 0.31 1.36
N ALA A 66 10.35 0.96 0.87
CA ALA A 66 10.42 2.28 0.27
C ALA A 66 10.29 3.42 1.29
N PHE A 67 9.50 3.22 2.35
CA PHE A 67 9.11 4.28 3.27
C PHE A 67 9.40 3.93 4.72
N SER A 68 10.19 4.76 5.40
CA SER A 68 10.36 4.69 6.86
C SER A 68 9.26 5.50 7.55
N GLY A 69 8.93 5.12 8.80
CA GLY A 69 7.90 5.80 9.59
C GLY A 69 6.53 5.76 8.92
N LEU A 70 6.23 4.70 8.17
CA LEU A 70 4.92 4.49 7.56
C LEU A 70 3.85 4.48 8.64
N HIS A 71 2.77 5.23 8.41
CA HIS A 71 1.66 5.34 9.34
C HIS A 71 0.36 5.60 8.57
N PHE A 72 -0.74 5.01 9.06
CA PHE A 72 -2.09 5.24 8.56
C PHE A 72 -2.94 5.81 9.69
N GLU A 73 -3.44 7.02 9.52
CA GLU A 73 -4.38 7.67 10.44
C GLU A 73 -5.79 7.57 9.86
N ILE A 74 -6.68 6.85 10.52
CA ILE A 74 -8.08 6.70 10.10
C ILE A 74 -8.86 7.89 10.66
N HIS A 75 -9.45 8.71 9.79
CA HIS A 75 -10.24 9.88 10.16
C HIS A 75 -11.71 9.54 10.28
N GLU A 76 -12.24 8.81 9.29
CA GLU A 76 -13.65 8.47 9.19
C GLU A 76 -13.81 7.02 8.71
N ALA A 77 -14.87 6.39 9.20
CA ALA A 77 -15.28 5.04 8.81
C ALA A 77 -16.78 5.04 8.46
N ALA A 78 -17.11 4.36 7.37
CA ALA A 78 -18.49 4.02 7.02
C ALA A 78 -18.60 2.52 6.82
N GLU A 79 -19.69 1.93 7.29
CA GLU A 79 -19.97 0.50 7.18
C GLU A 79 -21.40 0.29 6.69
N GLN A 80 -21.54 -0.59 5.70
CA GLN A 80 -22.83 -1.03 5.17
C GLN A 80 -22.74 -2.50 4.76
N ASP A 81 -23.45 -3.36 5.46
CA ASP A 81 -23.46 -4.80 5.25
C ASP A 81 -22.03 -5.40 5.33
N ASP A 82 -21.52 -5.93 4.23
CA ASP A 82 -20.16 -6.49 4.12
C ASP A 82 -19.10 -5.46 3.69
N LEU A 83 -19.50 -4.21 3.41
CA LEU A 83 -18.64 -3.14 2.90
C LEU A 83 -18.19 -2.22 4.03
N VAL A 84 -16.89 -2.02 4.13
CA VAL A 84 -16.26 -1.02 5.02
C VAL A 84 -15.46 -0.04 4.19
N VAL A 85 -15.60 1.24 4.50
CA VAL A 85 -14.87 2.33 3.82
C VAL A 85 -14.17 3.19 4.86
N PHE A 86 -12.90 3.47 4.64
CA PHE A 86 -12.12 4.39 5.46
C PHE A 86 -11.62 5.58 4.66
N HIS A 87 -11.74 6.77 5.24
CA HIS A 87 -10.96 7.93 4.85
C HIS A 87 -9.74 8.02 5.77
N VAL A 88 -8.54 7.97 5.18
CA VAL A 88 -7.29 7.90 5.94
C VAL A 88 -6.26 8.91 5.44
N THR A 89 -5.27 9.23 6.28
CA THR A 89 -4.00 9.82 5.85
C THR A 89 -2.91 8.76 5.94
N MET A 90 -2.28 8.44 4.81
CA MET A 90 -1.02 7.70 4.77
C MET A 90 0.14 8.68 4.85
N SER A 91 1.05 8.47 5.78
CA SER A 91 2.25 9.30 5.95
C SER A 91 3.52 8.45 6.06
N GLY A 92 4.66 9.07 5.78
CA GLY A 92 5.96 8.42 5.86
C GLY A 92 7.08 9.29 5.32
N ARG A 93 8.27 8.69 5.19
CA ARG A 93 9.45 9.33 4.59
C ARG A 93 10.04 8.40 3.52
N HIS A 94 10.28 8.92 2.34
CA HIS A 94 10.85 8.17 1.21
C HIS A 94 12.35 7.93 1.41
N THR A 95 12.70 6.79 1.99
CA THR A 95 14.08 6.43 2.39
C THR A 95 14.65 5.23 1.63
N GLY A 96 13.80 4.45 0.96
CA GLY A 96 14.19 3.36 0.08
C GLY A 96 13.77 3.59 -1.36
N GLU A 97 14.13 2.70 -2.26
CA GLU A 97 13.74 2.76 -3.67
C GLU A 97 12.27 2.33 -3.81
N PHE A 98 11.42 3.20 -4.37
CA PHE A 98 10.03 2.87 -4.68
C PHE A 98 9.94 2.43 -6.15
N VAL A 99 9.56 1.18 -6.39
CA VAL A 99 9.49 0.59 -7.74
C VAL A 99 8.04 0.28 -8.08
N SER A 100 7.56 0.82 -9.21
CA SER A 100 6.25 0.49 -9.78
C SER A 100 6.40 -0.47 -10.96
N TYR A 101 5.33 -1.20 -11.25
CA TYR A 101 5.30 -2.25 -12.24
C TYR A 101 4.13 -2.06 -13.22
N GLN A 102 4.30 -2.56 -14.43
CA GLN A 102 3.22 -2.57 -15.42
C GLN A 102 2.23 -3.69 -15.10
N PRO A 103 0.91 -3.41 -15.11
CA PRO A 103 -0.11 -4.40 -14.78
C PRO A 103 -0.06 -5.64 -15.67
N ASP A 104 0.12 -5.44 -16.97
CA ASP A 104 0.00 -6.52 -17.97
C ASP A 104 1.24 -7.40 -18.07
N THR A 105 2.43 -6.81 -17.93
CA THR A 105 3.71 -7.51 -18.21
C THR A 105 4.51 -7.81 -16.95
N ALA A 106 4.11 -7.28 -15.79
CA ALA A 106 4.88 -7.32 -14.55
C ALA A 106 6.32 -6.75 -14.67
N SER A 107 6.61 -6.05 -15.76
CA SER A 107 7.90 -5.38 -15.95
C SER A 107 7.97 -4.10 -15.13
N VAL A 108 9.19 -3.70 -14.76
CA VAL A 108 9.39 -2.43 -14.02
C VAL A 108 8.95 -1.26 -14.90
N ASP A 109 7.96 -0.51 -14.43
CA ASP A 109 7.48 0.71 -15.05
C ASP A 109 8.36 1.91 -14.68
N ALA A 110 8.50 2.17 -13.40
CA ALA A 110 9.36 3.25 -12.90
C ALA A 110 10.10 2.83 -11.61
N ALA A 111 11.21 3.48 -11.34
CA ALA A 111 11.93 3.34 -10.07
C ALA A 111 12.33 4.74 -9.56
N MET A 112 11.76 5.13 -8.44
CA MET A 112 12.02 6.39 -7.77
C MET A 112 13.09 6.19 -6.70
N PRO A 113 14.31 6.75 -6.89
CA PRO A 113 15.36 6.68 -5.89
C PRO A 113 14.97 7.48 -4.63
N PRO A 114 15.44 7.07 -3.45
CA PRO A 114 15.11 7.73 -2.19
C PRO A 114 15.45 9.21 -2.23
N THR A 115 14.54 10.05 -1.75
CA THR A 115 14.69 11.51 -1.69
C THR A 115 14.88 12.02 -0.27
N GLY A 116 14.57 11.21 0.73
CA GLY A 116 14.57 11.60 2.15
C GLY A 116 13.41 12.52 2.54
N LYS A 117 12.48 12.82 1.61
CA LYS A 117 11.35 13.71 1.88
C LYS A 117 10.22 12.98 2.60
N ALA A 118 9.56 13.70 3.49
CA ALA A 118 8.32 13.24 4.12
C ALA A 118 7.13 13.51 3.20
N PHE A 119 6.07 12.73 3.37
CA PHE A 119 4.77 12.92 2.74
C PHE A 119 3.65 12.59 3.72
N ALA A 120 2.49 13.19 3.48
CA ALA A 120 1.22 12.86 4.10
C ALA A 120 0.12 13.10 3.06
N ILE A 121 -0.58 12.04 2.66
CA ILE A 121 -1.58 12.07 1.60
C ILE A 121 -2.87 11.42 2.06
N THR A 122 -3.99 11.93 1.59
CA THR A 122 -5.28 11.31 1.86
C THR A 122 -5.57 10.16 0.90
N GLN A 123 -6.24 9.15 1.42
CA GLN A 123 -6.66 7.97 0.69
C GLN A 123 -8.06 7.56 1.15
N THR A 124 -8.78 6.87 0.27
CA THR A 124 -10.02 6.19 0.65
C THR A 124 -9.84 4.71 0.37
N HIS A 125 -9.90 3.90 1.41
CA HIS A 125 -9.77 2.45 1.34
C HIS A 125 -11.13 1.79 1.45
N TRP A 126 -11.37 0.79 0.63
CA TRP A 126 -12.60 0.02 0.53
C TRP A 126 -12.30 -1.44 0.78
N PHE A 127 -13.10 -2.07 1.62
CA PHE A 127 -12.95 -3.47 1.99
C PHE A 127 -14.27 -4.20 1.87
N ARG A 128 -14.22 -5.46 1.42
CA ARG A 128 -15.30 -6.41 1.62
C ARG A 128 -14.90 -7.44 2.65
N THR A 129 -15.85 -7.80 3.51
CA THR A 129 -15.62 -8.78 4.57
C THR A 129 -16.62 -9.94 4.45
N ARG A 130 -16.20 -11.13 4.83
CA ARG A 130 -17.04 -12.33 4.92
C ARG A 130 -16.48 -13.26 5.98
N ASP A 131 -17.36 -13.78 6.85
CA ASP A 131 -17.00 -14.75 7.91
C ASP A 131 -15.85 -14.30 8.81
N GLY A 132 -15.79 -12.98 9.11
CA GLY A 132 -14.77 -12.39 9.97
C GLY A 132 -13.39 -12.20 9.30
N LEU A 133 -13.29 -12.29 7.98
CA LEU A 133 -12.08 -12.08 7.20
C LEU A 133 -12.33 -11.06 6.08
N ILE A 134 -11.27 -10.32 5.69
CA ILE A 134 -11.28 -9.44 4.53
C ILE A 134 -11.14 -10.29 3.27
N THR A 135 -12.07 -10.13 2.32
CA THR A 135 -12.07 -10.87 1.05
C THR A 135 -11.65 -10.02 -0.13
N GLU A 136 -11.74 -8.68 -0.02
CA GLU A 136 -11.38 -7.79 -1.11
C GLU A 136 -10.94 -6.43 -0.58
N HIS A 137 -10.01 -5.80 -1.28
CA HIS A 137 -9.53 -4.46 -1.00
C HIS A 137 -9.27 -3.68 -2.29
N TRP A 138 -9.63 -2.39 -2.30
CA TRP A 138 -9.21 -1.40 -3.30
C TRP A 138 -9.10 -0.01 -2.66
N ALA A 139 -8.44 0.93 -3.35
CA ALA A 139 -8.23 2.27 -2.81
C ALA A 139 -8.26 3.35 -3.90
N ASN A 140 -8.66 4.55 -3.49
CA ASN A 140 -8.42 5.78 -4.24
C ASN A 140 -7.38 6.60 -3.47
N ARG A 141 -6.33 7.05 -4.16
CA ARG A 141 -5.16 7.68 -3.53
C ARG A 141 -4.80 8.98 -4.21
N ASP A 142 -4.30 9.95 -3.45
CA ASP A 142 -3.69 11.17 -4.02
C ASP A 142 -2.23 10.89 -4.45
N ASP A 143 -2.07 10.08 -5.49
CA ASP A 143 -0.75 9.71 -6.01
C ASP A 143 0.02 10.93 -6.55
N LEU A 144 -0.68 11.95 -7.10
CA LEU A 144 -0.04 13.18 -7.55
C LEU A 144 0.47 14.02 -6.36
N GLY A 145 -0.32 14.13 -5.30
CA GLY A 145 0.10 14.78 -4.05
C GLY A 145 1.33 14.10 -3.45
N MET A 146 1.33 12.76 -3.42
CA MET A 146 2.48 12.00 -3.00
C MET A 146 3.72 12.28 -3.86
N ALA A 147 3.58 12.24 -5.19
CA ALA A 147 4.68 12.48 -6.11
C ALA A 147 5.30 13.89 -5.93
N ARG A 148 4.46 14.91 -5.67
CA ARG A 148 4.92 16.27 -5.37
C ARG A 148 5.67 16.34 -4.04
N GLN A 149 5.09 15.79 -2.97
CA GLN A 149 5.67 15.83 -1.62
C GLN A 149 6.97 15.01 -1.55
N ALA A 150 6.98 13.83 -2.16
CA ALA A 150 8.17 12.98 -2.27
C ALA A 150 9.24 13.57 -3.21
N GLY A 151 8.92 14.62 -3.99
CA GLY A 151 9.84 15.30 -4.88
C GLY A 151 10.12 14.54 -6.17
N TRP A 152 9.19 13.73 -6.62
CA TRP A 152 9.26 13.04 -7.91
C TRP A 152 8.82 13.93 -9.05
N VAL A 153 7.95 14.91 -8.80
CA VAL A 153 7.46 15.89 -9.77
C VAL A 153 7.50 17.31 -9.19
N PRO A 154 7.88 18.35 -10.00
CA PRO A 154 8.54 18.18 -11.30
C PRO A 154 9.92 17.54 -11.14
N PRO A 155 10.32 16.61 -12.02
CA PRO A 155 11.59 15.93 -11.87
C PRO A 155 12.75 16.87 -12.21
N SER A 156 13.77 16.93 -11.33
CA SER A 156 15.03 17.60 -11.67
C SER A 156 15.86 16.74 -12.64
N PRO A 157 16.78 17.32 -13.44
CA PRO A 157 17.68 16.54 -14.30
C PRO A 157 18.48 15.48 -13.52
N ALA A 158 18.94 15.81 -12.33
CA ALA A 158 19.65 14.86 -11.46
C ALA A 158 18.73 13.72 -10.98
N PHE A 159 17.46 14.04 -10.68
CA PHE A 159 16.46 13.03 -10.31
C PHE A 159 16.17 12.08 -11.48
N LEU A 160 16.01 12.60 -12.70
CA LEU A 160 15.77 11.79 -13.92
C LEU A 160 16.92 10.81 -14.17
N LEU A 161 18.18 11.28 -14.05
CA LEU A 161 19.35 10.41 -14.21
C LEU A 161 19.36 9.29 -13.15
N ARG A 162 19.15 9.62 -11.88
CA ARG A 162 19.10 8.66 -10.79
C ARG A 162 17.95 7.66 -10.94
N SER A 163 16.78 8.10 -11.41
CA SER A 163 15.64 7.23 -11.68
C SER A 163 15.91 6.26 -12.81
N ALA A 164 16.56 6.72 -13.91
CA ALA A 164 16.95 5.83 -15.01
C ALA A 164 17.94 4.75 -14.54
N LEU A 165 18.90 5.12 -13.70
CA LEU A 165 19.85 4.17 -13.12
C LEU A 165 19.18 3.19 -12.14
N ALA A 166 18.25 3.68 -11.32
CA ALA A 166 17.46 2.86 -10.40
C ALA A 166 16.59 1.86 -11.16
N LYS A 167 15.88 2.32 -12.21
CA LYS A 167 15.07 1.43 -13.08
C LYS A 167 15.91 0.32 -13.70
N ARG A 168 17.09 0.64 -14.24
CA ARG A 168 18.02 -0.38 -14.81
C ARG A 168 18.46 -1.40 -13.75
N ARG A 169 18.67 -0.99 -12.51
CA ARG A 169 19.03 -1.90 -11.39
C ARG A 169 17.85 -2.78 -11.00
N ALA A 170 16.67 -2.20 -10.88
CA ALA A 170 15.45 -2.92 -10.52
C ALA A 170 15.12 -4.01 -11.57
N GLN A 171 15.26 -3.70 -12.87
CA GLN A 171 15.04 -4.65 -13.95
C GLN A 171 16.00 -5.87 -13.95
N LYS A 172 17.14 -5.78 -13.29
CA LYS A 172 18.15 -6.86 -13.18
C LYS A 172 17.98 -7.72 -11.93
N ARG A 173 17.10 -7.32 -10.98
CA ARG A 173 16.79 -8.13 -9.79
C ARG A 173 15.85 -9.26 -10.20
N PRO A 174 16.13 -10.51 -9.79
CA PRO A 174 15.15 -11.58 -9.94
C PRO A 174 13.89 -11.24 -9.11
N ALA A 175 12.74 -11.61 -9.66
CA ALA A 175 11.45 -11.45 -8.99
C ALA A 175 11.32 -12.42 -7.80
#